data_3f12267260cf88d208ecda4272f544ea
#
_entry.id   3f12267260cf88d208ecda4272f544ea
#
_cell.length_a   1.000
_cell.length_b   1.000
_cell.length_c   1.000
_cell.angle_alpha   90.00
_cell.angle_beta   90.00
_cell.angle_gamma   90.00
#
_symmetry.space_group_name_H-M   'P 1'
#
loop_
_entity.id
_entity.type
_entity.pdbx_description
1 polymer ?
#
loop_
_entity_poly.entity_id
_entity_poly.type
_entity_poly.pdbx_seq_one_letter_code
_entity_poly.pdbx_strand_id
1 'polypeptide(L)'
;MFRNQLILTLSAILICCSEYSFAQTIAAGSSQSLAVCKTGIVQAWGNGSNGQLGDGSAGSSIKPIQISQLTGVIALAGGDLHSLAIASDSTVWTWGWNDYGQLGDGTTTSSGIPVKVSLLKGISAVAGGSWNSLALKSDGTVWGWGDNGFGQIGNGNNTTMHVPVKAINLTRVIAIASGNYHSVALKNDSTVWAWGYALANGQPGYTNSPAKIGALTGIIAIAAGNTYSLALKSDGTVWAWGGNSEGELGNGSTTNSYTPVRVSNLTGV
;
A
#
# COMPACT_ATOMS: atom_id res chain seq x y z
N MET A 1 32.60 -48.20 15.19
CA MET A 1 31.63 -48.36 14.09
C MET A 1 30.27 -47.96 14.65
N PHE A 2 29.80 -46.83 14.32
CA PHE A 2 28.46 -46.24 14.33
C PHE A 2 28.58 -44.72 14.54
N ARG A 3 28.88 -44.04 13.43
CA ARG A 3 28.58 -42.63 13.22
C ARG A 3 27.35 -42.56 12.34
N ASN A 4 26.59 -41.54 12.52
CA ASN A 4 25.43 -41.08 11.78
C ASN A 4 24.07 -41.55 12.32
N GLN A 5 23.46 -40.65 13.02
CA GLN A 5 22.06 -40.24 12.84
C GLN A 5 21.71 -39.19 13.93
N LEU A 6 22.08 -37.95 13.75
CA LEU A 6 21.45 -36.86 14.49
C LEU A 6 21.63 -35.53 13.73
N ILE A 7 21.08 -35.47 12.53
CA ILE A 7 20.87 -34.21 11.82
C ILE A 7 19.62 -34.40 10.97
N LEU A 8 18.45 -34.10 11.48
CA LEU A 8 17.23 -33.94 10.69
C LEU A 8 16.05 -33.50 11.56
N THR A 9 16.11 -32.30 12.17
CA THR A 9 14.90 -31.62 12.65
C THR A 9 15.07 -30.10 12.81
N LEU A 10 16.02 -29.48 12.11
CA LEU A 10 16.17 -28.02 12.14
C LEU A 10 16.01 -27.37 10.76
N SER A 11 15.39 -28.03 9.81
CA SER A 11 15.38 -27.59 8.41
C SER A 11 14.04 -27.09 7.86
N ALA A 12 12.99 -26.99 8.66
CA ALA A 12 11.68 -26.60 8.13
C ALA A 12 11.38 -25.09 8.19
N ILE A 13 12.19 -24.28 8.87
CA ILE A 13 11.93 -22.83 9.04
C ILE A 13 12.88 -21.96 8.19
N LEU A 14 13.94 -22.53 7.63
CA LEU A 14 14.93 -21.82 6.82
C LEU A 14 14.79 -22.06 5.31
N ILE A 15 13.74 -22.72 4.83
CA ILE A 15 13.66 -23.17 3.43
C ILE A 15 13.21 -22.06 2.48
N CYS A 16 12.68 -20.94 2.96
CA CYS A 16 12.28 -19.86 2.06
C CYS A 16 13.46 -18.98 1.57
N CYS A 17 14.60 -19.00 2.26
CA CYS A 17 15.73 -18.09 1.97
C CYS A 17 17.12 -18.74 2.01
N SER A 18 17.24 -20.07 1.98
CA SER A 18 18.55 -20.73 1.86
C SER A 18 18.94 -20.89 0.40
N GLU A 19 19.90 -20.19 -0.01
CA GLU A 19 20.58 -20.00 -1.27
C GLU A 19 20.17 -18.71 -2.01
N TYR A 20 20.68 -17.55 -1.55
CA TYR A 20 20.68 -16.27 -2.29
C TYR A 20 19.35 -15.82 -2.90
N SER A 21 18.20 -16.18 -2.30
CA SER A 21 16.92 -15.69 -2.79
C SER A 21 16.60 -14.37 -2.10
N PHE A 22 16.87 -13.27 -2.78
CA PHE A 22 16.37 -11.97 -2.37
C PHE A 22 14.85 -11.97 -2.42
N ALA A 23 14.20 -11.30 -1.46
CA ALA A 23 12.77 -11.03 -1.53
C ALA A 23 12.47 -10.28 -2.83
N GLN A 24 11.44 -10.71 -3.57
CA GLN A 24 11.02 -10.02 -4.79
C GLN A 24 10.35 -8.68 -4.47
N THR A 25 9.60 -8.64 -3.38
CA THR A 25 8.97 -7.44 -2.87
C THR A 25 8.93 -7.45 -1.34
N ILE A 26 8.95 -6.26 -0.76
CA ILE A 26 8.75 -6.01 0.66
C ILE A 26 7.66 -4.95 0.81
N ALA A 27 6.91 -5.02 1.90
CA ALA A 27 5.93 -4.01 2.27
C ALA A 27 5.89 -3.83 3.78
N ALA A 28 5.53 -2.66 4.23
CA ALA A 28 5.29 -2.35 5.62
C ALA A 28 3.89 -1.73 5.77
N GLY A 29 3.20 -2.09 6.83
CA GLY A 29 2.07 -1.34 7.34
C GLY A 29 2.50 -0.53 8.58
N SER A 30 1.54 -0.10 9.39
CA SER A 30 1.84 0.68 10.59
C SER A 30 2.63 -0.13 11.64
N SER A 31 2.37 -1.42 11.75
CA SER A 31 2.98 -2.28 12.76
C SER A 31 3.23 -3.72 12.32
N GLN A 32 3.09 -4.02 11.04
CA GLN A 32 3.45 -5.29 10.42
C GLN A 32 4.41 -5.10 9.26
N SER A 33 5.20 -6.12 8.99
CA SER A 33 6.11 -6.21 7.85
C SER A 33 5.79 -7.45 7.03
N LEU A 34 5.92 -7.34 5.72
CA LEU A 34 5.63 -8.38 4.75
C LEU A 34 6.79 -8.53 3.78
N ALA A 35 7.09 -9.76 3.39
CA ALA A 35 8.05 -10.05 2.34
C ALA A 35 7.58 -11.24 1.49
N VAL A 36 7.86 -11.22 0.19
CA VAL A 36 7.63 -12.37 -0.69
C VAL A 36 8.95 -12.85 -1.28
N CYS A 37 9.21 -14.15 -1.16
CA CYS A 37 10.37 -14.80 -1.76
C CYS A 37 10.14 -15.06 -3.26
N LYS A 38 11.23 -15.40 -4.00
CA LYS A 38 11.17 -15.75 -5.44
C LYS A 38 10.17 -16.85 -5.78
N THR A 39 9.90 -17.74 -4.82
CA THR A 39 8.91 -18.82 -4.97
C THR A 39 7.46 -18.34 -4.85
N GLY A 40 7.22 -17.06 -4.57
CA GLY A 40 5.89 -16.50 -4.32
C GLY A 40 5.33 -16.82 -2.94
N ILE A 41 6.17 -17.31 -2.01
CA ILE A 41 5.79 -17.55 -0.61
C ILE A 41 5.85 -16.23 0.15
N VAL A 42 4.79 -15.92 0.88
CA VAL A 42 4.69 -14.70 1.71
C VAL A 42 5.09 -15.01 3.15
N GLN A 43 5.86 -14.11 3.73
CA GLN A 43 6.19 -14.09 5.15
C GLN A 43 5.75 -12.77 5.77
N ALA A 44 5.25 -12.81 7.02
CA ALA A 44 4.81 -11.66 7.78
C ALA A 44 5.38 -11.70 9.20
N TRP A 45 5.57 -10.54 9.82
CA TRP A 45 5.96 -10.38 11.22
C TRP A 45 5.54 -9.01 11.74
N GLY A 46 5.58 -8.84 13.06
CA GLY A 46 5.13 -7.65 13.77
C GLY A 46 3.83 -7.91 14.52
N ASN A 47 2.97 -6.91 14.60
CA ASN A 47 1.68 -7.00 15.27
C ASN A 47 0.69 -7.86 14.47
N GLY A 48 0.00 -8.79 15.15
CA GLY A 48 -1.01 -9.68 14.58
C GLY A 48 -2.38 -9.59 15.25
N SER A 49 -2.58 -8.63 16.18
CA SER A 49 -3.79 -8.56 17.03
C SER A 49 -5.11 -8.42 16.24
N ASN A 50 -5.06 -7.93 15.01
CA ASN A 50 -6.20 -7.81 14.11
C ASN A 50 -6.16 -8.82 12.95
N GLY A 51 -5.28 -9.82 13.03
CA GLY A 51 -5.09 -10.81 11.96
C GLY A 51 -4.26 -10.35 10.77
N GLN A 52 -3.62 -9.17 10.84
CA GLN A 52 -2.86 -8.58 9.73
C GLN A 52 -1.61 -9.36 9.34
N LEU A 53 -1.19 -10.37 10.11
CA LEU A 53 -0.13 -11.30 9.72
C LEU A 53 -0.61 -12.41 8.78
N GLY A 54 -1.91 -12.73 8.76
CA GLY A 54 -2.49 -13.65 7.77
C GLY A 54 -2.22 -15.14 8.01
N ASP A 55 -1.75 -15.52 9.18
CA ASP A 55 -1.41 -16.91 9.55
C ASP A 55 -2.59 -17.68 10.19
N GLY A 56 -3.73 -17.03 10.34
CA GLY A 56 -4.93 -17.57 11.02
C GLY A 56 -4.95 -17.31 12.52
N SER A 57 -3.94 -16.67 13.09
CA SER A 57 -3.89 -16.29 14.49
C SER A 57 -4.14 -14.79 14.71
N ALA A 58 -4.43 -14.40 15.95
CA ALA A 58 -4.43 -13.00 16.39
C ALA A 58 -3.18 -12.68 17.22
N GLY A 59 -2.12 -13.47 17.08
CA GLY A 59 -0.86 -13.31 17.79
C GLY A 59 0.14 -12.44 17.04
N SER A 60 0.93 -11.65 17.76
CA SER A 60 2.08 -10.96 17.18
C SER A 60 3.27 -11.91 17.04
N SER A 61 4.13 -11.67 16.03
CA SER A 61 5.34 -12.45 15.84
C SER A 61 6.57 -11.56 15.73
N ILE A 62 7.60 -11.86 16.51
CA ILE A 62 8.91 -11.18 16.44
C ILE A 62 9.85 -11.79 15.40
N LYS A 63 9.39 -12.81 14.68
CA LYS A 63 10.11 -13.49 13.60
C LYS A 63 9.19 -13.65 12.40
N PRO A 64 9.74 -13.71 11.17
CA PRO A 64 8.93 -14.02 9.99
C PRO A 64 8.18 -15.35 10.14
N ILE A 65 6.87 -15.32 9.88
CA ILE A 65 6.00 -16.50 9.82
C ILE A 65 5.42 -16.63 8.40
N GLN A 66 5.28 -17.84 7.92
CA GLN A 66 4.80 -18.12 6.58
C GLN A 66 3.26 -18.04 6.53
N ILE A 67 2.74 -17.37 5.51
CA ILE A 67 1.32 -17.40 5.14
C ILE A 67 1.12 -18.57 4.17
N SER A 68 0.67 -19.72 4.68
CA SER A 68 0.60 -20.97 3.90
C SER A 68 -0.52 -21.02 2.86
N GLN A 69 -1.52 -20.13 2.98
CA GLN A 69 -2.71 -20.12 2.10
C GLN A 69 -2.53 -19.28 0.83
N LEU A 70 -1.39 -18.59 0.69
CA LEU A 70 -1.05 -17.81 -0.48
C LEU A 70 0.18 -18.38 -1.18
N THR A 71 0.07 -18.56 -2.46
CA THR A 71 1.17 -18.98 -3.34
C THR A 71 1.20 -18.11 -4.60
N GLY A 72 2.38 -18.02 -5.22
CA GLY A 72 2.54 -17.26 -6.46
C GLY A 72 2.29 -15.74 -6.30
N VAL A 73 2.54 -15.20 -5.11
CA VAL A 73 2.42 -13.75 -4.87
C VAL A 73 3.55 -13.02 -5.58
N ILE A 74 3.21 -11.91 -6.26
CA ILE A 74 4.13 -11.08 -7.03
C ILE A 74 4.26 -9.65 -6.47
N ALA A 75 3.31 -9.19 -5.67
CA ALA A 75 3.37 -7.88 -5.03
C ALA A 75 2.63 -7.89 -3.69
N LEU A 76 3.07 -7.01 -2.79
CA LEU A 76 2.51 -6.80 -1.45
C LEU A 76 2.29 -5.31 -1.19
N ALA A 77 1.32 -5.00 -0.34
CA ALA A 77 1.17 -3.70 0.31
C ALA A 77 0.65 -3.88 1.74
N GLY A 78 1.01 -2.94 2.62
CA GLY A 78 0.47 -2.84 3.98
C GLY A 78 -0.38 -1.59 4.13
N GLY A 79 -1.52 -1.72 4.77
CA GLY A 79 -2.25 -0.62 5.39
C GLY A 79 -1.90 -0.55 6.89
N ASP A 80 -2.64 0.23 7.68
CA ASP A 80 -2.36 0.30 9.12
C ASP A 80 -2.52 -1.06 9.79
N LEU A 81 -3.68 -1.69 9.63
CA LEU A 81 -4.05 -2.92 10.31
C LEU A 81 -4.54 -4.01 9.34
N HIS A 82 -4.27 -3.86 8.04
CA HIS A 82 -4.61 -4.85 7.02
C HIS A 82 -3.46 -4.98 6.02
N SER A 83 -3.49 -6.05 5.27
CA SER A 83 -2.44 -6.41 4.31
C SER A 83 -3.07 -6.79 2.98
N LEU A 84 -2.35 -6.54 1.89
CA LEU A 84 -2.78 -6.82 0.53
C LEU A 84 -1.70 -7.57 -0.24
N ALA A 85 -2.12 -8.46 -1.12
CA ALA A 85 -1.24 -9.17 -2.04
C ALA A 85 -1.85 -9.25 -3.45
N ILE A 86 -0.98 -9.24 -4.46
CA ILE A 86 -1.35 -9.60 -5.84
C ILE A 86 -0.73 -10.98 -6.13
N ALA A 87 -1.54 -11.91 -6.57
CA ALA A 87 -1.07 -13.19 -7.08
C ALA A 87 -0.70 -13.11 -8.58
N SER A 88 0.05 -14.07 -9.08
CA SER A 88 0.52 -14.13 -10.48
C SER A 88 -0.60 -14.20 -11.53
N ASP A 89 -1.81 -14.59 -11.12
CA ASP A 89 -3.03 -14.54 -11.93
C ASP A 89 -3.72 -13.17 -11.93
N SER A 90 -3.06 -12.15 -11.35
CA SER A 90 -3.56 -10.76 -11.19
C SER A 90 -4.80 -10.66 -10.30
N THR A 91 -5.03 -11.61 -9.41
CA THR A 91 -6.06 -11.52 -8.35
C THR A 91 -5.50 -10.82 -7.11
N VAL A 92 -6.39 -10.16 -6.37
CA VAL A 92 -6.05 -9.45 -5.13
C VAL A 92 -6.55 -10.26 -3.95
N TRP A 93 -5.72 -10.35 -2.93
CA TRP A 93 -6.00 -10.97 -1.65
C TRP A 93 -5.74 -9.97 -0.53
N THR A 94 -6.58 -9.97 0.48
CA THR A 94 -6.52 -9.05 1.62
C THR A 94 -6.77 -9.79 2.92
N TRP A 95 -6.23 -9.29 4.03
CA TRP A 95 -6.45 -9.86 5.36
C TRP A 95 -6.14 -8.82 6.44
N GLY A 96 -6.59 -9.08 7.66
CA GLY A 96 -6.47 -8.18 8.78
C GLY A 96 -7.80 -7.55 9.18
N TRP A 97 -7.75 -6.33 9.68
CA TRP A 97 -8.90 -5.57 10.16
C TRP A 97 -9.85 -5.15 9.02
N ASN A 98 -11.18 -5.14 9.29
CA ASN A 98 -12.19 -4.94 8.25
C ASN A 98 -13.43 -4.11 8.66
N ASP A 99 -13.42 -3.40 9.77
CA ASP A 99 -14.63 -2.69 10.24
C ASP A 99 -15.17 -1.64 9.25
N TYR A 100 -14.32 -1.15 8.36
CA TYR A 100 -14.71 -0.25 7.26
C TYR A 100 -14.83 -0.95 5.89
N GLY A 101 -14.71 -2.28 5.84
CA GLY A 101 -14.76 -3.01 4.56
C GLY A 101 -13.46 -2.92 3.75
N GLN A 102 -12.31 -2.60 4.37
CA GLN A 102 -11.02 -2.45 3.70
C GLN A 102 -10.46 -3.76 3.13
N LEU A 103 -11.07 -4.90 3.45
CA LEU A 103 -10.76 -6.18 2.77
C LEU A 103 -11.47 -6.32 1.42
N GLY A 104 -12.54 -5.55 1.16
CA GLY A 104 -13.19 -5.51 -0.15
C GLY A 104 -13.93 -6.80 -0.54
N ASP A 105 -14.26 -7.65 0.41
CA ASP A 105 -14.97 -8.92 0.24
C ASP A 105 -16.50 -8.80 0.34
N GLY A 106 -17.00 -7.57 0.56
CA GLY A 106 -18.41 -7.27 0.75
C GLY A 106 -18.87 -7.33 2.21
N THR A 107 -17.97 -7.62 3.15
CA THR A 107 -18.25 -7.70 4.59
C THR A 107 -17.55 -6.60 5.38
N THR A 108 -17.82 -6.55 6.68
CA THR A 108 -17.05 -5.77 7.67
C THR A 108 -16.41 -6.68 8.72
N THR A 109 -16.29 -7.98 8.43
CA THR A 109 -15.69 -8.95 9.35
C THR A 109 -14.20 -9.04 9.09
N SER A 110 -13.39 -8.81 10.13
CA SER A 110 -11.92 -8.97 10.06
C SER A 110 -11.54 -10.42 9.76
N SER A 111 -10.45 -10.63 9.04
CA SER A 111 -9.97 -11.96 8.68
C SER A 111 -8.50 -12.13 9.03
N GLY A 112 -8.18 -13.13 9.85
CA GLY A 112 -6.81 -13.55 10.14
C GLY A 112 -6.17 -14.39 9.03
N ILE A 113 -6.90 -14.68 7.95
CA ILE A 113 -6.41 -15.42 6.79
C ILE A 113 -6.70 -14.61 5.52
N PRO A 114 -5.91 -14.77 4.45
CA PRO A 114 -6.17 -14.11 3.18
C PRO A 114 -7.55 -14.44 2.61
N VAL A 115 -8.32 -13.39 2.31
CA VAL A 115 -9.59 -13.47 1.59
C VAL A 115 -9.44 -12.83 0.21
N LYS A 116 -10.10 -13.41 -0.78
CA LYS A 116 -10.03 -12.93 -2.16
C LYS A 116 -10.96 -11.74 -2.36
N VAL A 117 -10.42 -10.64 -2.89
CA VAL A 117 -11.22 -9.51 -3.35
C VAL A 117 -11.93 -9.92 -4.62
N SER A 118 -13.26 -10.01 -4.55
CA SER A 118 -14.10 -10.32 -5.71
C SER A 118 -14.13 -9.14 -6.69
N LEU A 119 -14.60 -9.35 -7.92
CA LEU A 119 -14.81 -8.29 -8.93
C LEU A 119 -13.55 -7.64 -9.54
N LEU A 120 -12.35 -7.87 -9.00
CA LEU A 120 -11.12 -7.32 -9.56
C LEU A 120 -10.37 -8.37 -10.39
N LYS A 121 -9.95 -7.97 -11.60
CA LYS A 121 -9.08 -8.74 -12.50
C LYS A 121 -8.10 -7.80 -13.20
N GLY A 122 -6.94 -8.32 -13.58
CA GLY A 122 -5.92 -7.55 -14.28
C GLY A 122 -5.30 -6.46 -13.41
N ILE A 123 -5.05 -6.75 -12.13
CA ILE A 123 -4.45 -5.81 -11.20
C ILE A 123 -2.93 -5.84 -11.34
N SER A 124 -2.34 -4.65 -11.47
CA SER A 124 -0.89 -4.43 -11.62
C SER A 124 -0.23 -3.84 -10.37
N ALA A 125 -0.99 -3.13 -9.51
CA ALA A 125 -0.48 -2.60 -8.25
C ALA A 125 -1.60 -2.49 -7.21
N VAL A 126 -1.23 -2.55 -5.92
CA VAL A 126 -2.09 -2.30 -4.77
C VAL A 126 -1.42 -1.32 -3.81
N ALA A 127 -2.22 -0.56 -3.06
CA ALA A 127 -1.75 0.27 -1.96
C ALA A 127 -2.76 0.22 -0.81
N GLY A 128 -2.25 0.16 0.43
CA GLY A 128 -3.04 0.24 1.65
C GLY A 128 -2.91 1.61 2.28
N GLY A 129 -4.03 2.21 2.66
CA GLY A 129 -4.10 3.37 3.54
C GLY A 129 -4.37 2.93 4.98
N SER A 130 -4.79 3.86 5.86
CA SER A 130 -5.15 3.44 7.22
C SER A 130 -6.32 2.45 7.21
N TRP A 131 -7.40 2.82 6.57
CA TRP A 131 -8.66 2.07 6.58
C TRP A 131 -9.27 1.92 5.18
N ASN A 132 -8.49 2.19 4.14
CA ASN A 132 -8.88 2.01 2.76
C ASN A 132 -7.81 1.25 1.98
N SER A 133 -8.23 0.72 0.86
CA SER A 133 -7.38 -0.02 -0.08
C SER A 133 -7.57 0.52 -1.48
N LEU A 134 -6.50 0.52 -2.25
CA LEU A 134 -6.51 0.89 -3.67
C LEU A 134 -5.93 -0.24 -4.53
N ALA A 135 -6.43 -0.36 -5.73
CA ALA A 135 -5.89 -1.22 -6.78
C ALA A 135 -5.78 -0.47 -8.10
N LEU A 136 -4.65 -0.63 -8.77
CA LEU A 136 -4.43 -0.18 -10.13
C LEU A 136 -4.62 -1.35 -11.09
N LYS A 137 -5.50 -1.18 -12.07
CA LYS A 137 -5.62 -2.14 -13.16
C LYS A 137 -4.63 -1.85 -14.28
N SER A 138 -4.26 -2.88 -15.03
CA SER A 138 -3.38 -2.79 -16.19
C SER A 138 -3.92 -1.88 -17.32
N ASP A 139 -5.23 -1.58 -17.31
CA ASP A 139 -5.85 -0.61 -18.21
C ASP A 139 -5.66 0.87 -17.76
N GLY A 140 -4.94 1.10 -16.65
CA GLY A 140 -4.69 2.42 -16.08
C GLY A 140 -5.85 3.01 -15.30
N THR A 141 -6.86 2.21 -14.92
CA THR A 141 -7.96 2.63 -14.03
C THR A 141 -7.64 2.27 -12.58
N VAL A 142 -8.07 3.14 -11.65
CA VAL A 142 -7.89 2.97 -10.20
C VAL A 142 -9.22 2.58 -9.57
N TRP A 143 -9.15 1.63 -8.64
CA TRP A 143 -10.28 1.13 -7.87
C TRP A 143 -9.96 1.26 -6.39
N GLY A 144 -10.94 1.62 -5.58
CA GLY A 144 -10.78 1.80 -4.14
C GLY A 144 -11.94 1.21 -3.35
N TRP A 145 -11.67 0.85 -2.09
CA TRP A 145 -12.66 0.34 -1.14
C TRP A 145 -12.19 0.60 0.30
N GLY A 146 -13.07 0.35 1.27
CA GLY A 146 -12.85 0.68 2.67
C GLY A 146 -13.42 2.03 3.05
N ASP A 147 -12.83 2.68 4.04
CA ASP A 147 -13.24 4.01 4.52
C ASP A 147 -13.16 5.05 3.41
N ASN A 148 -14.15 5.93 3.40
CA ASN A 148 -14.28 7.00 2.42
C ASN A 148 -14.77 8.32 3.05
N GLY A 149 -14.69 8.46 4.36
CA GLY A 149 -15.20 9.63 5.08
C GLY A 149 -14.61 10.95 4.59
N PHE A 150 -13.38 10.94 4.09
CA PHE A 150 -12.72 12.09 3.46
C PHE A 150 -12.66 12.02 1.93
N GLY A 151 -13.32 11.04 1.31
CA GLY A 151 -13.31 10.87 -0.13
C GLY A 151 -12.07 10.16 -0.68
N GLN A 152 -11.31 9.44 0.15
CA GLN A 152 -10.03 8.81 -0.20
C GLN A 152 -10.15 7.69 -1.25
N ILE A 153 -11.36 7.21 -1.54
CA ILE A 153 -11.64 6.28 -2.66
C ILE A 153 -11.67 7.01 -4.01
N GLY A 154 -12.10 8.28 -4.03
CA GLY A 154 -12.10 9.08 -5.26
C GLY A 154 -13.28 8.79 -6.21
N ASN A 155 -14.37 8.22 -5.72
CA ASN A 155 -15.54 7.81 -6.50
C ASN A 155 -16.63 8.90 -6.63
N GLY A 156 -16.36 10.14 -6.17
CA GLY A 156 -17.27 11.28 -6.23
C GLY A 156 -18.21 11.41 -5.04
N ASN A 157 -18.08 10.57 -4.02
CA ASN A 157 -18.87 10.66 -2.79
C ASN A 157 -17.99 10.32 -1.55
N ASN A 158 -18.60 10.34 -0.35
CA ASN A 158 -17.93 10.07 0.92
C ASN A 158 -18.50 8.83 1.62
N THR A 159 -19.12 7.93 0.86
CA THR A 159 -19.69 6.69 1.40
C THR A 159 -18.62 5.61 1.47
N THR A 160 -18.46 5.00 2.63
CA THR A 160 -17.62 3.80 2.84
C THR A 160 -18.07 2.67 1.91
N MET A 161 -17.12 2.00 1.28
CA MET A 161 -17.36 0.97 0.27
C MET A 161 -16.75 -0.36 0.69
N HIS A 162 -17.59 -1.37 0.86
CA HIS A 162 -17.15 -2.71 1.27
C HIS A 162 -16.72 -3.59 0.09
N VAL A 163 -16.88 -3.10 -1.13
CA VAL A 163 -16.44 -3.73 -2.38
C VAL A 163 -15.71 -2.69 -3.24
N PRO A 164 -14.81 -3.13 -4.12
CA PRO A 164 -14.09 -2.21 -5.00
C PRO A 164 -15.02 -1.38 -5.90
N VAL A 165 -14.80 -0.07 -5.91
CA VAL A 165 -15.46 0.88 -6.82
C VAL A 165 -14.43 1.70 -7.58
N LYS A 166 -14.75 2.10 -8.80
CA LYS A 166 -13.84 2.84 -9.65
C LYS A 166 -13.73 4.30 -9.23
N ALA A 167 -12.49 4.81 -9.12
CA ALA A 167 -12.23 6.24 -9.02
C ALA A 167 -12.64 6.94 -10.32
N ILE A 168 -13.29 8.12 -10.19
CA ILE A 168 -13.81 8.85 -11.34
C ILE A 168 -12.73 9.74 -11.97
N ASN A 169 -12.91 10.09 -13.24
CA ASN A 169 -12.09 11.06 -13.98
C ASN A 169 -10.57 10.73 -14.00
N LEU A 170 -10.19 9.49 -13.72
CA LEU A 170 -8.80 9.06 -13.64
C LEU A 170 -8.52 7.92 -14.63
N THR A 171 -7.60 8.15 -15.55
CA THR A 171 -7.19 7.20 -16.58
C THR A 171 -5.69 7.30 -16.85
N ARG A 172 -5.09 6.27 -17.45
CA ARG A 172 -3.67 6.21 -17.78
C ARG A 172 -2.77 6.32 -16.55
N VAL A 173 -3.23 5.81 -15.41
CA VAL A 173 -2.44 5.74 -14.19
C VAL A 173 -1.39 4.64 -14.33
N ILE A 174 -0.17 4.92 -13.88
CA ILE A 174 0.97 3.99 -13.88
C ILE A 174 1.50 3.67 -12.48
N ALA A 175 1.14 4.48 -11.47
CA ALA A 175 1.46 4.20 -10.07
C ALA A 175 0.41 4.81 -9.14
N ILE A 176 0.22 4.18 -7.98
CA ILE A 176 -0.68 4.62 -6.90
C ILE A 176 0.04 4.57 -5.55
N ALA A 177 -0.33 5.46 -4.65
CA ALA A 177 0.07 5.44 -3.25
C ALA A 177 -1.12 5.88 -2.38
N SER A 178 -1.20 5.41 -1.14
CA SER A 178 -2.23 5.77 -0.19
C SER A 178 -1.61 6.15 1.15
N GLY A 179 -2.01 7.28 1.68
CA GLY A 179 -1.73 7.69 3.06
C GLY A 179 -2.91 7.34 3.98
N ASN A 180 -2.98 7.96 5.17
CA ASN A 180 -4.05 7.62 6.11
C ASN A 180 -5.43 7.95 5.54
N TYR A 181 -5.60 9.15 5.01
CA TYR A 181 -6.89 9.66 4.57
C TYR A 181 -6.84 10.27 3.18
N HIS A 182 -5.78 9.97 2.41
CA HIS A 182 -5.62 10.50 1.06
C HIS A 182 -4.99 9.48 0.13
N SER A 183 -5.13 9.72 -1.14
CA SER A 183 -4.62 8.88 -2.21
C SER A 183 -3.92 9.72 -3.26
N VAL A 184 -2.89 9.15 -3.86
CA VAL A 184 -2.07 9.79 -4.90
C VAL A 184 -1.92 8.85 -6.09
N ALA A 185 -1.97 9.40 -7.29
CA ALA A 185 -1.75 8.67 -8.54
C ALA A 185 -0.77 9.43 -9.45
N LEU A 186 0.11 8.67 -10.08
CA LEU A 186 0.97 9.14 -11.16
C LEU A 186 0.42 8.64 -12.50
N LYS A 187 0.24 9.54 -13.45
CA LYS A 187 -0.17 9.19 -14.80
C LYS A 187 1.04 9.06 -15.73
N ASN A 188 0.84 8.40 -16.86
CA ASN A 188 1.86 8.18 -17.87
C ASN A 188 2.34 9.45 -18.58
N ASP A 189 1.64 10.58 -18.40
CA ASP A 189 2.06 11.91 -18.84
C ASP A 189 2.88 12.66 -17.79
N SER A 190 3.39 11.95 -16.77
CA SER A 190 4.17 12.47 -15.64
C SER A 190 3.44 13.50 -14.78
N THR A 191 2.09 13.52 -14.82
CA THR A 191 1.27 14.35 -13.93
C THR A 191 0.85 13.59 -12.69
N VAL A 192 0.81 14.30 -11.54
CA VAL A 192 0.37 13.77 -10.25
C VAL A 192 -1.06 14.22 -9.96
N TRP A 193 -1.86 13.29 -9.46
CA TRP A 193 -3.24 13.50 -9.06
C TRP A 193 -3.40 13.04 -7.60
N ALA A 194 -4.16 13.79 -6.81
CA ALA A 194 -4.41 13.44 -5.42
C ALA A 194 -5.88 13.72 -5.06
N TRP A 195 -6.38 13.00 -4.05
CA TRP A 195 -7.73 13.14 -3.53
C TRP A 195 -7.79 12.64 -2.07
N GLY A 196 -8.90 12.89 -1.39
CA GLY A 196 -9.05 12.61 0.03
C GLY A 196 -8.77 13.84 0.88
N TYR A 197 -8.20 13.65 2.07
CA TYR A 197 -7.95 14.71 3.05
C TYR A 197 -7.00 15.79 2.53
N ALA A 198 -7.33 17.01 2.86
CA ALA A 198 -6.88 18.26 2.27
C ALA A 198 -5.40 18.57 2.17
N LEU A 199 -4.63 18.12 3.12
CA LEU A 199 -3.21 18.48 3.15
C LEU A 199 -2.44 17.90 1.98
N ALA A 200 -3.02 16.90 1.31
CA ALA A 200 -2.32 16.13 0.29
C ALA A 200 -2.74 16.42 -1.16
N ASN A 201 -3.76 17.23 -1.40
CA ASN A 201 -4.27 17.52 -2.75
C ASN A 201 -4.06 18.97 -3.22
N GLY A 202 -3.36 19.78 -2.41
CA GLY A 202 -3.06 21.17 -2.76
C GLY A 202 -4.21 22.17 -2.49
N GLN A 203 -5.29 21.73 -1.84
CA GLN A 203 -6.43 22.57 -1.48
C GLN A 203 -6.80 22.36 0.00
N PRO A 204 -7.22 23.40 0.73
CA PRO A 204 -7.75 23.23 2.08
C PRO A 204 -9.10 22.46 2.05
N GLY A 205 -9.30 21.53 3.02
CA GLY A 205 -10.51 20.71 3.10
C GLY A 205 -10.28 19.27 2.64
N TYR A 206 -11.19 18.62 1.97
CA TYR A 206 -11.05 17.31 1.35
C TYR A 206 -11.74 17.30 -0.03
N THR A 207 -11.33 16.39 -0.89
CA THR A 207 -12.00 16.15 -2.17
C THR A 207 -12.27 14.68 -2.37
N ASN A 208 -13.50 14.35 -2.76
CA ASN A 208 -13.90 12.98 -3.08
C ASN A 208 -13.66 12.58 -4.55
N SER A 209 -12.97 13.44 -5.28
CA SER A 209 -12.66 13.23 -6.70
C SER A 209 -11.17 13.51 -6.93
N PRO A 210 -10.48 12.69 -7.73
CA PRO A 210 -9.10 12.97 -8.10
C PRO A 210 -8.91 14.35 -8.72
N ALA A 211 -7.94 15.12 -8.19
CA ALA A 211 -7.58 16.45 -8.65
C ALA A 211 -6.10 16.50 -9.05
N LYS A 212 -5.79 17.19 -10.15
CA LYS A 212 -4.41 17.34 -10.62
C LYS A 212 -3.63 18.29 -9.70
N ILE A 213 -2.43 17.89 -9.30
CA ILE A 213 -1.47 18.75 -8.59
C ILE A 213 -0.74 19.62 -9.63
N GLY A 214 -1.16 20.89 -9.73
CA GLY A 214 -0.85 21.73 -10.89
C GLY A 214 0.62 22.09 -11.14
N ALA A 215 1.46 22.11 -10.09
CA ALA A 215 2.85 22.57 -10.17
C ALA A 215 3.87 21.48 -10.51
N LEU A 216 3.46 20.19 -10.55
CA LEU A 216 4.36 19.07 -10.75
C LEU A 216 4.34 18.56 -12.19
N THR A 217 5.51 18.56 -12.82
CA THR A 217 5.75 17.99 -14.16
C THR A 217 7.03 17.16 -14.15
N GLY A 218 7.13 16.17 -15.04
CA GLY A 218 8.30 15.31 -15.14
C GLY A 218 8.46 14.36 -13.93
N ILE A 219 7.36 13.98 -13.29
CA ILE A 219 7.38 13.07 -12.15
C ILE A 219 7.55 11.63 -12.63
N ILE A 220 8.44 10.88 -11.96
CA ILE A 220 8.76 9.48 -12.26
C ILE A 220 8.40 8.51 -11.12
N ALA A 221 8.22 9.02 -9.88
CA ALA A 221 7.77 8.20 -8.76
C ALA A 221 6.97 9.04 -7.75
N ILE A 222 6.09 8.37 -6.98
CA ILE A 222 5.28 8.96 -5.93
C ILE A 222 5.32 8.07 -4.68
N ALA A 223 5.16 8.69 -3.52
CA ALA A 223 4.94 8.01 -2.26
C ALA A 223 3.95 8.81 -1.40
N ALA A 224 3.27 8.14 -0.48
CA ALA A 224 2.43 8.77 0.52
C ALA A 224 2.86 8.34 1.92
N GLY A 225 3.00 9.29 2.80
CA GLY A 225 3.13 9.07 4.24
C GLY A 225 1.76 9.21 4.90
N ASN A 226 1.75 9.45 6.21
CA ASN A 226 0.53 9.54 7.00
C ASN A 226 -0.41 10.65 6.47
N THR A 227 0.07 11.89 6.47
CA THR A 227 -0.69 13.08 6.03
C THR A 227 0.06 13.92 4.99
N TYR A 228 1.11 13.38 4.39
CA TYR A 228 1.95 14.06 3.39
C TYR A 228 2.23 13.16 2.20
N SER A 229 2.67 13.76 1.13
CA SER A 229 2.99 13.07 -0.13
C SER A 229 4.36 13.50 -0.64
N LEU A 230 5.02 12.61 -1.35
CA LEU A 230 6.31 12.85 -2.02
C LEU A 230 6.19 12.57 -3.51
N ALA A 231 6.95 13.32 -4.30
CA ALA A 231 7.13 13.08 -5.72
C ALA A 231 8.61 13.21 -6.11
N LEU A 232 9.14 12.21 -6.80
CA LEU A 232 10.46 12.24 -7.39
C LEU A 232 10.35 12.72 -8.82
N LYS A 233 11.12 13.73 -9.17
CA LYS A 233 11.20 14.28 -10.50
C LYS A 233 12.37 13.67 -11.28
N SER A 234 12.27 13.60 -12.60
CA SER A 234 13.28 13.03 -13.49
C SER A 234 14.63 13.75 -13.46
N ASP A 235 14.69 14.96 -12.90
CA ASP A 235 15.93 15.70 -12.65
C ASP A 235 16.62 15.33 -11.32
N GLY A 236 16.11 14.32 -10.62
CA GLY A 236 16.63 13.86 -9.33
C GLY A 236 16.24 14.73 -8.14
N THR A 237 15.29 15.66 -8.30
CA THR A 237 14.76 16.45 -7.19
C THR A 237 13.53 15.80 -6.59
N VAL A 238 13.38 15.92 -5.25
CA VAL A 238 12.22 15.45 -4.52
C VAL A 238 11.36 16.63 -4.11
N TRP A 239 10.05 16.48 -4.27
CA TRP A 239 9.03 17.44 -3.90
C TRP A 239 8.09 16.82 -2.88
N ALA A 240 7.67 17.61 -1.88
CA ALA A 240 6.82 17.17 -0.79
C ALA A 240 5.68 18.16 -0.55
N TRP A 241 4.53 17.69 -0.07
CA TRP A 241 3.40 18.52 0.33
C TRP A 241 2.53 17.77 1.34
N GLY A 242 1.74 18.52 2.11
CA GLY A 242 0.85 17.97 3.13
C GLY A 242 1.23 18.41 4.54
N GLY A 243 1.04 17.49 5.51
CA GLY A 243 1.41 17.66 6.92
C GLY A 243 2.92 17.81 7.11
N ASN A 244 3.32 18.61 8.09
CA ASN A 244 4.72 18.95 8.33
C ASN A 244 5.04 19.27 9.80
N SER A 245 4.25 18.77 10.74
CA SER A 245 4.44 19.08 12.17
C SER A 245 5.77 18.58 12.72
N GLU A 246 6.31 17.51 12.16
CA GLU A 246 7.58 16.91 12.54
C GLU A 246 8.70 17.20 11.52
N GLY A 247 8.46 18.05 10.50
CA GLY A 247 9.41 18.37 9.45
C GLY A 247 9.41 17.40 8.27
N GLU A 248 8.31 16.68 8.06
CA GLU A 248 8.18 15.59 7.06
C GLU A 248 8.42 16.06 5.63
N LEU A 249 8.22 17.37 5.36
CA LEU A 249 8.45 17.94 4.02
C LEU A 249 9.93 18.24 3.72
N GLY A 250 10.81 18.17 4.72
CA GLY A 250 12.25 18.36 4.53
C GLY A 250 12.66 19.71 3.93
N ASN A 251 11.84 20.74 4.07
CA ASN A 251 12.05 22.07 3.49
C ASN A 251 12.68 23.10 4.46
N GLY A 252 13.09 22.66 5.66
CA GLY A 252 13.64 23.51 6.72
C GLY A 252 12.57 24.20 7.57
N SER A 253 11.31 23.77 7.50
CA SER A 253 10.16 24.31 8.23
C SER A 253 9.36 23.16 8.86
N THR A 254 8.50 23.47 9.82
CA THR A 254 7.48 22.55 10.37
C THR A 254 6.06 23.00 10.00
N THR A 255 5.93 23.92 9.05
CA THR A 255 4.64 24.42 8.59
C THR A 255 4.09 23.54 7.49
N ASN A 256 2.83 23.12 7.61
CA ASN A 256 2.12 22.36 6.57
C ASN A 256 2.11 23.13 5.23
N SER A 257 2.20 22.41 4.13
CA SER A 257 2.11 23.00 2.80
C SER A 257 1.06 22.32 1.94
N TYR A 258 0.08 23.07 1.46
CA TYR A 258 -0.93 22.59 0.52
C TYR A 258 -0.38 22.51 -0.93
N THR A 259 0.76 23.15 -1.20
CA THR A 259 1.41 23.11 -2.51
C THR A 259 2.74 22.38 -2.41
N PRO A 260 3.18 21.68 -3.48
CA PRO A 260 4.48 21.02 -3.48
C PRO A 260 5.62 22.00 -3.18
N VAL A 261 6.46 21.65 -2.21
CA VAL A 261 7.71 22.34 -1.87
C VAL A 261 8.89 21.42 -2.14
N ARG A 262 10.01 21.97 -2.56
CA ARG A 262 11.22 21.18 -2.81
C ARG A 262 11.85 20.76 -1.49
N VAL A 263 12.23 19.49 -1.37
CA VAL A 263 13.07 18.99 -0.28
C VAL A 263 14.44 19.65 -0.37
N SER A 264 14.89 20.25 0.74
CA SER A 264 16.14 21.01 0.77
C SER A 264 17.36 20.07 0.77
N ASN A 265 18.44 20.50 0.12
CA ASN A 265 19.75 19.81 0.13
C ASN A 265 19.72 18.36 -0.35
N LEU A 266 18.69 17.95 -1.10
CA LEU A 266 18.55 16.62 -1.67
C LEU A 266 18.54 16.72 -3.21
N THR A 267 19.54 16.08 -3.84
CA THR A 267 19.70 16.04 -5.30
C THR A 267 20.27 14.69 -5.71
N GLY A 268 20.01 14.29 -6.95
CA GLY A 268 20.57 13.06 -7.52
C GLY A 268 19.94 11.76 -6.97
N VAL A 269 18.69 11.82 -6.63
CA VAL A 269 17.90 10.66 -6.18
C VAL A 269 17.50 9.79 -7.36
#